data_22f9a63db1caadb758444a5f577a130e
#
_entry.id   22f9a63db1caadb758444a5f577a130e
#
_cell.length_a   1.000
_cell.length_b   1.000
_cell.length_c   1.000
_cell.angle_alpha   90.00
_cell.angle_beta   90.00
_cell.angle_gamma   90.00
#
_symmetry.space_group_name_H-M   'P 1'
#
loop_
_entity.id
_entity.type
_entity.pdbx_description
1 polymer ?
#
loop_
_entity_poly.entity_id
_entity_poly.type
_entity_poly.pdbx_seq_one_letter_code
_entity_poly.pdbx_strand_id
1 'polypeptide(L)'
;VERLIEMVYDMPGAPVAWVADTFANLTTNVLPMVFEALERKGFREDIHYVVEKQSPTFTEKECADLPQWLKPHFWKPYNKIISYKRTIIFFTGLNITFGSLDRPASLAGRSYVHILGDEVKYFPETKIGNLLKARRGYRIQFGHSPLYLGETFTTDMPNTGNKGEYDWIFKGAKNMDAPSLLLVLKTALIANDALQEYLAAKEKFHRTQSDTDRQEYLNKY
;
A
#
# COMPACT_ATOMS: atom_id res chain seq x y z
N VAL A 1 -0.65 3.52 4.07
CA VAL A 1 -1.87 2.71 3.77
C VAL A 1 -2.46 3.11 2.43
N GLU A 2 -2.61 4.39 2.06
CA GLU A 2 -3.20 4.82 0.77
C GLU A 2 -2.51 4.12 -0.42
N ARG A 3 -1.18 4.17 -0.49
CA ARG A 3 -0.41 3.50 -1.55
C ARG A 3 -0.65 1.97 -1.59
N LEU A 4 -0.88 1.36 -0.43
CA LEU A 4 -1.24 -0.05 -0.38
C LEU A 4 -2.62 -0.30 -1.00
N ILE A 5 -3.59 0.53 -0.69
CA ILE A 5 -4.95 0.43 -1.25
C ILE A 5 -4.92 0.63 -2.78
N GLU A 6 -4.17 1.59 -3.28
CA GLU A 6 -3.95 1.75 -4.72
C GLU A 6 -3.42 0.46 -5.35
N MET A 7 -2.39 -0.16 -4.75
CA MET A 7 -1.84 -1.42 -5.25
C MET A 7 -2.86 -2.57 -5.23
N VAL A 8 -3.73 -2.62 -4.21
CA VAL A 8 -4.78 -3.65 -4.12
C VAL A 8 -5.68 -3.62 -5.34
N TYR A 9 -6.04 -2.43 -5.84
CA TYR A 9 -6.91 -2.29 -7.00
C TYR A 9 -6.16 -2.26 -8.33
N ASP A 10 -4.98 -1.69 -8.38
CA ASP A 10 -4.23 -1.45 -9.62
C ASP A 10 -3.38 -2.65 -10.05
N MET A 11 -2.96 -3.47 -9.10
CA MET A 11 -2.14 -4.65 -9.34
C MET A 11 -2.71 -5.93 -8.69
N PRO A 12 -3.93 -6.36 -9.05
CA PRO A 12 -4.54 -7.57 -8.49
C PRO A 12 -3.65 -8.80 -8.72
N GLY A 13 -3.46 -9.59 -7.68
CA GLY A 13 -2.62 -10.79 -7.72
C GLY A 13 -1.12 -10.55 -7.55
N ALA A 14 -0.68 -9.32 -7.43
CA ALA A 14 0.73 -8.96 -7.40
C ALA A 14 1.44 -9.39 -6.11
N PRO A 15 2.68 -9.91 -6.21
CA PRO A 15 3.55 -10.12 -5.07
C PRO A 15 4.27 -8.81 -4.70
N VAL A 16 4.12 -8.39 -3.45
CA VAL A 16 4.73 -7.18 -2.87
C VAL A 16 5.58 -7.58 -1.66
N ALA A 17 6.71 -6.94 -1.45
CA ALA A 17 7.47 -7.05 -0.22
C ALA A 17 7.19 -5.84 0.69
N TRP A 18 7.06 -6.09 1.99
CA TRP A 18 7.08 -5.03 3.00
C TRP A 18 8.21 -5.29 3.97
N VAL A 19 9.10 -4.31 4.10
CA VAL A 19 10.31 -4.42 4.92
C VAL A 19 10.36 -3.36 6.00
N ALA A 20 10.93 -3.77 7.13
CA ALA A 20 11.38 -2.88 8.18
C ALA A 20 12.84 -3.19 8.54
N ASP A 21 13.42 -2.40 9.41
CA ASP A 21 14.77 -2.64 9.95
C ASP A 21 14.83 -4.00 10.66
N THR A 22 13.87 -4.23 11.58
CA THR A 22 13.70 -5.48 12.32
C THR A 22 12.30 -6.06 12.15
N PHE A 23 12.18 -7.37 12.27
CA PHE A 23 10.86 -8.02 12.22
C PHE A 23 10.01 -7.69 13.46
N ALA A 24 10.65 -7.48 14.61
CA ALA A 24 9.96 -7.06 15.83
C ALA A 24 9.29 -5.69 15.65
N ASN A 25 10.02 -4.71 15.10
CA ASN A 25 9.46 -3.38 14.82
C ASN A 25 8.26 -3.47 13.87
N LEU A 26 8.40 -4.24 12.80
CA LEU A 26 7.31 -4.44 11.83
C LEU A 26 6.04 -4.97 12.51
N THR A 27 6.17 -6.03 13.32
CA THR A 27 5.00 -6.69 13.93
C THR A 27 4.41 -5.94 15.11
N THR A 28 5.23 -5.25 15.89
CA THR A 28 4.77 -4.56 17.11
C THR A 28 4.27 -3.15 16.85
N ASN A 29 4.90 -2.44 15.92
CA ASN A 29 4.61 -1.03 15.70
C ASN A 29 3.89 -0.77 14.37
N VAL A 30 4.40 -1.32 13.26
CA VAL A 30 3.92 -0.96 11.92
C VAL A 30 2.61 -1.65 11.60
N LEU A 31 2.54 -2.96 11.72
CA LEU A 31 1.35 -3.73 11.30
C LEU A 31 0.08 -3.37 12.05
N PRO A 32 0.08 -3.18 13.39
CA PRO A 32 -1.13 -2.77 14.10
C PRO A 32 -1.70 -1.45 13.57
N MET A 33 -0.84 -0.46 13.32
CA MET A 33 -1.26 0.83 12.75
C MET A 33 -1.82 0.68 11.33
N VAL A 34 -1.23 -0.22 10.54
CA VAL A 34 -1.71 -0.52 9.19
C VAL A 34 -3.09 -1.15 9.22
N PHE A 35 -3.32 -2.13 10.09
CA PHE A 35 -4.62 -2.79 10.23
C PHE A 35 -5.70 -1.81 10.70
N GLU A 36 -5.40 -1.00 11.71
CA GLU A 36 -6.31 0.05 12.15
C GLU A 36 -6.66 1.04 11.02
N ALA A 37 -5.67 1.45 10.24
CA ALA A 37 -5.90 2.35 9.11
C ALA A 37 -6.68 1.68 7.98
N LEU A 38 -6.48 0.39 7.71
CA LEU A 38 -7.27 -0.40 6.77
C LEU A 38 -8.74 -0.49 7.24
N GLU A 39 -8.96 -0.76 8.52
CA GLU A 39 -10.31 -0.83 9.10
C GLU A 39 -11.04 0.51 8.98
N ARG A 40 -10.38 1.62 9.28
CA ARG A 40 -10.94 2.98 9.06
C ARG A 40 -11.32 3.26 7.60
N LYS A 41 -10.66 2.61 6.64
CA LYS A 41 -10.97 2.67 5.20
C LYS A 41 -11.99 1.62 4.76
N GLY A 42 -12.57 0.86 5.69
CA GLY A 42 -13.60 -0.14 5.41
C GLY A 42 -13.08 -1.52 5.06
N PHE A 43 -11.76 -1.75 5.09
CA PHE A 43 -11.18 -3.08 4.91
C PHE A 43 -11.26 -3.86 6.21
N ARG A 44 -11.79 -5.09 6.16
CA ARG A 44 -11.94 -5.97 7.31
C ARG A 44 -11.19 -7.27 7.10
N GLU A 45 -10.52 -7.74 8.14
CA GLU A 45 -9.92 -9.07 8.14
C GLU A 45 -11.00 -10.14 7.89
N ASP A 46 -10.61 -11.22 7.23
CA ASP A 46 -11.44 -12.34 6.78
C ASP A 46 -12.49 -12.00 5.70
N ILE A 47 -12.71 -10.72 5.40
CA ILE A 47 -13.61 -10.26 4.32
C ILE A 47 -12.81 -9.68 3.15
N HIS A 48 -11.88 -8.76 3.42
CA HIS A 48 -11.13 -8.05 2.41
C HIS A 48 -9.66 -8.48 2.35
N TYR A 49 -9.13 -9.03 3.43
CA TYR A 49 -7.78 -9.60 3.50
C TYR A 49 -7.70 -10.69 4.56
N VAL A 50 -6.70 -11.55 4.43
CA VAL A 50 -6.37 -12.57 5.43
C VAL A 50 -4.90 -12.46 5.80
N VAL A 51 -4.60 -12.73 7.08
CA VAL A 51 -3.25 -12.63 7.65
C VAL A 51 -2.75 -14.02 8.02
N GLU A 52 -1.56 -14.37 7.54
CA GLU A 52 -0.85 -15.62 7.84
C GLU A 52 -1.65 -16.91 7.59
N LYS A 53 -2.70 -16.83 6.79
CA LYS A 53 -3.53 -17.98 6.42
C LYS A 53 -3.83 -18.00 4.93
N GLN A 54 -4.26 -19.13 4.44
CA GLN A 54 -4.71 -19.28 3.06
C GLN A 54 -5.96 -18.44 2.85
N SER A 55 -6.03 -17.74 1.72
CA SER A 55 -7.27 -17.08 1.32
C SER A 55 -8.38 -18.11 1.12
N PRO A 56 -9.63 -17.77 1.48
CA PRO A 56 -10.75 -18.66 1.30
C PRO A 56 -10.86 -19.06 -0.17
N THR A 57 -10.76 -20.36 -0.45
CA THR A 57 -11.06 -20.91 -1.77
C THR A 57 -12.46 -21.47 -1.72
N PHE A 58 -13.39 -20.81 -2.41
CA PHE A 58 -14.74 -21.32 -2.55
C PHE A 58 -14.83 -22.13 -3.85
N THR A 59 -15.45 -23.29 -3.78
CA THR A 59 -15.80 -24.06 -4.96
C THR A 59 -16.98 -23.39 -5.68
N GLU A 60 -17.10 -23.59 -7.00
CA GLU A 60 -18.24 -23.06 -7.76
C GLU A 60 -19.59 -23.49 -7.14
N LYS A 61 -19.62 -24.68 -6.53
CA LYS A 61 -20.79 -25.25 -5.87
C LYS A 61 -21.19 -24.47 -4.60
N GLU A 62 -20.21 -24.06 -3.79
CA GLU A 62 -20.45 -23.25 -2.58
C GLU A 62 -20.83 -21.80 -2.93
N CYS A 63 -20.41 -21.34 -4.10
CA CYS A 63 -20.77 -20.01 -4.59
C CYS A 63 -22.11 -19.96 -5.33
N ALA A 64 -22.63 -21.10 -5.83
CA ALA A 64 -23.83 -21.14 -6.64
C ALA A 64 -25.06 -20.60 -5.92
N ASP A 65 -25.21 -20.93 -4.64
CA ASP A 65 -26.36 -20.59 -3.82
C ASP A 65 -26.22 -19.23 -3.10
N LEU A 66 -25.07 -18.55 -3.24
CA LEU A 66 -24.84 -17.25 -2.61
C LEU A 66 -25.33 -16.10 -3.53
N PRO A 67 -25.98 -15.08 -2.95
CA PRO A 67 -26.28 -13.85 -3.68
C PRO A 67 -24.99 -13.24 -4.25
N GLN A 68 -25.10 -12.61 -5.43
CA GLN A 68 -23.94 -12.06 -6.14
C GLN A 68 -23.06 -11.13 -5.26
N TRP A 69 -23.68 -10.37 -4.36
CA TRP A 69 -23.02 -9.45 -3.43
C TRP A 69 -22.34 -10.13 -2.23
N LEU A 70 -22.66 -11.41 -1.98
CA LEU A 70 -22.05 -12.23 -0.92
C LEU A 70 -20.98 -13.18 -1.49
N LYS A 71 -20.86 -13.30 -2.83
CA LYS A 71 -19.84 -14.16 -3.41
C LYS A 71 -18.46 -13.65 -3.04
N PRO A 72 -17.67 -14.44 -2.32
CA PRO A 72 -16.35 -14.02 -1.91
C PRO A 72 -15.46 -13.87 -3.14
N HIS A 73 -14.86 -12.69 -3.27
CA HIS A 73 -14.08 -12.31 -4.42
C HIS A 73 -12.58 -12.43 -4.16
N PHE A 74 -12.12 -13.53 -3.51
CA PHE A 74 -10.69 -13.75 -3.38
C PHE A 74 -10.13 -14.33 -4.69
N TRP A 75 -9.38 -13.52 -5.39
CA TRP A 75 -8.65 -13.94 -6.57
C TRP A 75 -7.36 -14.66 -6.18
N LYS A 76 -6.90 -15.57 -7.04
CA LYS A 76 -5.62 -16.23 -6.81
C LYS A 76 -4.46 -15.26 -7.01
N PRO A 77 -3.48 -15.25 -6.09
CA PRO A 77 -2.19 -14.62 -6.35
C PRO A 77 -1.54 -15.15 -7.63
N TYR A 78 -0.83 -14.30 -8.35
CA TYR A 78 -0.07 -14.72 -9.53
C TYR A 78 1.05 -15.69 -9.18
N ASN A 79 1.71 -15.45 -8.05
CA ASN A 79 2.73 -16.35 -7.52
C ASN A 79 2.10 -17.44 -6.65
N LYS A 80 2.61 -18.67 -6.76
CA LYS A 80 2.21 -19.75 -5.85
C LYS A 80 2.78 -19.48 -4.46
N ILE A 81 1.89 -19.31 -3.47
CA ILE A 81 2.27 -19.17 -2.06
C ILE A 81 2.38 -20.57 -1.47
N ILE A 82 3.58 -20.93 -1.01
CA ILE A 82 3.85 -22.24 -0.39
C ILE A 82 3.71 -22.15 1.13
N SER A 83 4.08 -20.99 1.71
CA SER A 83 3.96 -20.72 3.14
C SER A 83 3.26 -19.40 3.33
N TYR A 84 2.20 -19.41 4.09
CA TYR A 84 1.41 -18.22 4.43
C TYR A 84 1.99 -17.43 5.60
N LYS A 85 2.98 -17.97 6.27
CA LYS A 85 3.67 -17.28 7.37
C LYS A 85 4.24 -15.94 6.89
N ARG A 86 3.99 -14.89 7.63
CA ARG A 86 4.42 -13.52 7.31
C ARG A 86 3.84 -13.00 5.99
N THR A 87 2.60 -13.37 5.70
CA THR A 87 1.95 -12.95 4.46
C THR A 87 0.57 -12.39 4.75
N ILE A 88 0.20 -11.29 4.09
CA ILE A 88 -1.17 -10.83 3.96
C ILE A 88 -1.60 -11.08 2.52
N ILE A 89 -2.82 -11.57 2.35
CA ILE A 89 -3.43 -11.75 1.03
C ILE A 89 -4.74 -10.95 0.99
N PHE A 90 -4.86 -10.04 0.04
CA PHE A 90 -6.06 -9.26 -0.19
C PHE A 90 -7.02 -10.01 -1.12
N PHE A 91 -8.29 -9.61 -1.08
CA PHE A 91 -9.36 -10.20 -1.91
C PHE A 91 -9.06 -10.16 -3.42
N THR A 92 -8.28 -9.18 -3.88
CA THR A 92 -7.80 -9.10 -5.26
C THR A 92 -6.66 -10.06 -5.58
N GLY A 93 -6.20 -10.86 -4.62
CA GLY A 93 -5.04 -11.73 -4.75
C GLY A 93 -3.70 -11.03 -4.56
N LEU A 94 -3.66 -9.70 -4.44
CA LEU A 94 -2.43 -9.01 -4.06
C LEU A 94 -1.94 -9.60 -2.75
N ASN A 95 -0.66 -9.98 -2.72
CA ASN A 95 -0.08 -10.58 -1.54
C ASN A 95 1.18 -9.85 -1.09
N ILE A 96 1.27 -9.59 0.21
CA ILE A 96 2.40 -8.92 0.82
C ILE A 96 3.19 -9.94 1.63
N THR A 97 4.48 -10.05 1.35
CA THR A 97 5.39 -10.83 2.19
C THR A 97 6.17 -9.87 3.09
N PHE A 98 6.10 -10.11 4.39
CA PHE A 98 6.86 -9.34 5.38
C PHE A 98 8.26 -9.87 5.57
N GLY A 99 9.21 -8.95 5.69
CA GLY A 99 10.59 -9.27 5.98
C GLY A 99 11.31 -8.17 6.74
N SER A 100 12.51 -8.49 7.16
CA SER A 100 13.39 -7.50 7.81
C SER A 100 14.77 -7.50 7.15
N LEU A 101 15.45 -6.38 7.27
CA LEU A 101 16.79 -6.24 6.73
C LEU A 101 17.88 -6.89 7.59
N ASP A 102 17.57 -7.32 8.82
CA ASP A 102 18.49 -8.19 9.58
C ASP A 102 18.60 -9.57 8.98
N ARG A 103 17.53 -10.03 8.29
CA ARG A 103 17.50 -11.35 7.62
C ARG A 103 17.09 -11.21 6.15
N PRO A 104 17.88 -10.53 5.32
CA PRO A 104 17.53 -10.26 3.93
C PRO A 104 17.32 -11.52 3.10
N ALA A 105 17.92 -12.65 3.51
CA ALA A 105 17.74 -13.95 2.86
C ALA A 105 16.27 -14.43 2.86
N SER A 106 15.44 -13.96 3.78
CA SER A 106 14.01 -14.32 3.83
C SER A 106 13.21 -13.76 2.64
N LEU A 107 13.68 -12.68 2.04
CA LEU A 107 13.09 -12.02 0.87
C LEU A 107 13.90 -12.29 -0.42
N ALA A 108 15.17 -12.70 -0.28
CA ALA A 108 16.01 -13.00 -1.42
C ALA A 108 15.48 -14.23 -2.19
N GLY A 109 15.70 -14.25 -3.50
CA GLY A 109 15.27 -15.35 -4.36
C GLY A 109 13.81 -15.30 -4.81
N ARG A 110 13.00 -14.38 -4.27
CA ARG A 110 11.65 -14.11 -4.76
C ARG A 110 11.64 -12.95 -5.76
N SER A 111 10.54 -12.82 -6.49
CA SER A 111 10.31 -11.68 -7.39
C SER A 111 9.13 -10.87 -6.86
N TYR A 112 9.34 -9.57 -6.74
CA TYR A 112 8.32 -8.63 -6.27
C TYR A 112 8.08 -7.55 -7.31
N VAL A 113 6.85 -7.09 -7.41
CA VAL A 113 6.50 -5.98 -8.32
C VAL A 113 6.63 -4.63 -7.65
N HIS A 114 6.60 -4.60 -6.32
CA HIS A 114 6.75 -3.38 -5.53
C HIS A 114 7.38 -3.70 -4.17
N ILE A 115 8.10 -2.73 -3.61
CA ILE A 115 8.68 -2.84 -2.27
C ILE A 115 8.16 -1.68 -1.42
N LEU A 116 7.56 -2.02 -0.28
CA LEU A 116 7.21 -1.09 0.78
C LEU A 116 8.28 -1.12 1.86
N GLY A 117 8.65 0.03 2.38
CA GLY A 117 9.58 0.13 3.51
C GLY A 117 9.14 1.21 4.47
N ASP A 118 9.23 0.92 5.76
CA ASP A 118 8.94 1.86 6.82
C ASP A 118 10.17 2.11 7.67
N GLU A 119 10.33 3.34 8.17
CA GLU A 119 11.51 3.79 8.92
C GLU A 119 12.83 3.55 8.17
N VAL A 120 12.84 3.88 6.87
CA VAL A 120 13.98 3.56 5.99
C VAL A 120 15.27 4.31 6.33
N LYS A 121 15.23 5.31 7.19
CA LYS A 121 16.43 5.95 7.76
C LYS A 121 17.34 4.95 8.48
N TYR A 122 16.78 3.85 9.00
CA TYR A 122 17.54 2.77 9.64
C TYR A 122 18.05 1.70 8.66
N PHE A 123 17.79 1.84 7.37
CA PHE A 123 18.20 0.86 6.38
C PHE A 123 19.60 1.14 5.85
N PRO A 124 20.59 0.24 6.08
CA PRO A 124 21.88 0.35 5.42
C PRO A 124 21.73 0.27 3.89
N GLU A 125 22.33 1.22 3.17
CA GLU A 125 22.23 1.33 1.70
C GLU A 125 22.58 0.02 0.99
N THR A 126 23.59 -0.69 1.48
CA THR A 126 24.02 -1.98 0.90
C THR A 126 22.95 -3.07 1.02
N LYS A 127 22.21 -3.10 2.13
CA LYS A 127 21.15 -4.09 2.35
C LYS A 127 19.93 -3.79 1.49
N ILE A 128 19.50 -2.52 1.43
CA ILE A 128 18.36 -2.14 0.59
C ILE A 128 18.68 -2.32 -0.90
N GLY A 129 19.89 -1.99 -1.35
CA GLY A 129 20.31 -2.19 -2.73
C GLY A 129 20.23 -3.68 -3.16
N ASN A 130 20.49 -4.62 -2.27
CA ASN A 130 20.32 -6.05 -2.54
C ASN A 130 18.83 -6.45 -2.61
N LEU A 131 17.98 -5.86 -1.76
CA LEU A 131 16.55 -6.11 -1.81
C LEU A 131 15.91 -5.54 -3.09
N LEU A 132 16.33 -4.36 -3.53
CA LEU A 132 15.82 -3.74 -4.76
C LEU A 132 16.04 -4.60 -6.01
N LYS A 133 17.07 -5.45 -6.03
CA LYS A 133 17.28 -6.44 -7.11
C LYS A 133 16.19 -7.52 -7.18
N ALA A 134 15.41 -7.69 -6.11
CA ALA A 134 14.26 -8.59 -6.10
C ALA A 134 13.03 -8.02 -6.82
N ARG A 135 13.03 -6.73 -7.18
CA ARG A 135 11.99 -6.13 -8.04
C ARG A 135 12.22 -6.58 -9.48
N ARG A 136 11.45 -7.56 -9.90
CA ARG A 136 11.61 -8.15 -11.24
C ARG A 136 10.39 -9.01 -11.61
N GLY A 137 10.25 -9.28 -12.91
CA GLY A 137 9.20 -10.16 -13.42
C GLY A 137 7.85 -9.47 -13.58
N TYR A 138 6.86 -10.22 -13.98
CA TYR A 138 5.45 -9.83 -14.09
C TYR A 138 5.15 -8.60 -14.97
N ARG A 139 6.01 -8.28 -15.94
CA ARG A 139 5.85 -7.10 -16.81
C ARG A 139 4.56 -7.16 -17.63
N ILE A 140 4.20 -8.35 -18.11
CA ILE A 140 2.98 -8.52 -18.93
C ILE A 140 1.74 -8.23 -18.08
N GLN A 141 1.74 -8.65 -16.81
CA GLN A 141 0.61 -8.52 -15.90
C GLN A 141 0.48 -7.10 -15.35
N PHE A 142 1.59 -6.48 -14.95
CA PHE A 142 1.57 -5.24 -14.15
C PHE A 142 2.33 -4.07 -14.77
N GLY A 143 2.93 -4.25 -15.95
CA GLY A 143 3.71 -3.18 -16.60
C GLY A 143 2.91 -1.94 -17.02
N HIS A 144 1.58 -2.00 -16.96
CA HIS A 144 0.68 -0.87 -17.18
C HIS A 144 0.56 0.04 -15.95
N SER A 145 0.84 -0.50 -14.76
CA SER A 145 0.72 0.26 -13.52
C SER A 145 1.93 1.19 -13.32
N PRO A 146 1.72 2.44 -12.92
CA PRO A 146 2.80 3.34 -12.54
C PRO A 146 3.55 2.88 -11.28
N LEU A 147 2.97 1.92 -10.54
CA LEU A 147 3.56 1.34 -9.34
C LEU A 147 4.44 0.11 -9.62
N TYR A 148 4.43 -0.37 -10.88
CA TYR A 148 5.20 -1.54 -11.28
C TYR A 148 6.71 -1.26 -11.17
N LEU A 149 7.45 -2.19 -10.55
CA LEU A 149 8.86 -2.08 -10.19
C LEU A 149 9.19 -0.83 -9.35
N GLY A 150 8.18 -0.31 -8.66
CA GLY A 150 8.33 0.83 -7.78
C GLY A 150 8.79 0.47 -6.37
N GLU A 151 9.03 1.52 -5.62
CA GLU A 151 9.29 1.47 -4.18
C GLU A 151 8.53 2.61 -3.51
N THR A 152 8.01 2.33 -2.31
CA THR A 152 7.38 3.34 -1.47
C THR A 152 8.01 3.25 -0.09
N PHE A 153 8.73 4.27 0.27
CA PHE A 153 9.45 4.36 1.53
C PHE A 153 8.89 5.48 2.38
N THR A 154 8.71 5.20 3.66
CA THR A 154 8.30 6.17 4.67
C THR A 154 9.38 6.28 5.74
N THR A 155 9.63 7.49 6.21
CA THR A 155 10.57 7.75 7.30
C THR A 155 10.48 9.20 7.75
N ASP A 156 10.93 9.46 8.97
CA ASP A 156 11.29 10.80 9.41
C ASP A 156 12.63 11.24 8.82
N MET A 157 12.95 12.53 8.96
CA MET A 157 14.24 13.06 8.57
C MET A 157 15.37 12.38 9.35
N PRO A 158 16.33 11.73 8.68
CA PRO A 158 17.45 11.11 9.37
C PRO A 158 18.35 12.16 10.03
N ASN A 159 18.75 11.87 11.25
CA ASN A 159 19.80 12.61 11.94
C ASN A 159 21.12 11.87 11.76
N THR A 160 21.94 12.33 10.81
CA THR A 160 23.22 11.68 10.48
C THR A 160 24.26 11.75 11.61
N GLY A 161 24.01 12.54 12.64
CA GLY A 161 24.77 12.50 13.90
C GLY A 161 24.47 11.28 14.76
N ASN A 162 23.34 10.61 14.54
CA ASN A 162 22.97 9.42 15.26
C ASN A 162 23.53 8.16 14.60
N LYS A 163 24.18 7.33 15.40
CA LYS A 163 24.67 6.03 14.90
C LYS A 163 23.48 5.14 14.51
N GLY A 164 23.47 4.70 13.24
CA GLY A 164 22.45 3.79 12.71
C GLY A 164 21.37 4.46 11.89
N GLU A 165 21.39 5.78 11.76
CA GLU A 165 20.56 6.49 10.78
C GLU A 165 21.38 6.81 9.53
N TYR A 166 20.76 6.70 8.36
CA TYR A 166 21.41 6.82 7.05
C TYR A 166 20.73 7.87 6.18
N ASP A 167 21.51 8.60 5.41
CA ASP A 167 21.11 9.71 4.55
C ASP A 167 20.99 9.37 3.06
N TRP A 168 21.13 8.08 2.70
CA TRP A 168 21.11 7.64 1.30
C TRP A 168 19.81 8.01 0.56
N ILE A 169 18.70 8.16 1.30
CA ILE A 169 17.42 8.59 0.74
C ILE A 169 17.49 9.96 0.06
N PHE A 170 18.39 10.85 0.52
CA PHE A 170 18.57 12.16 -0.10
C PHE A 170 19.34 12.11 -1.43
N LYS A 171 19.98 10.99 -1.76
CA LYS A 171 20.65 10.84 -3.05
C LYS A 171 19.65 10.95 -4.21
N GLY A 172 18.43 10.51 -4.02
CA GLY A 172 17.34 10.65 -4.98
C GLY A 172 16.92 12.10 -5.24
N ALA A 173 17.10 12.99 -4.26
CA ALA A 173 16.74 14.40 -4.41
C ALA A 173 17.51 15.11 -5.54
N LYS A 174 18.72 14.67 -5.86
CA LYS A 174 19.53 15.22 -6.96
C LYS A 174 18.91 14.97 -8.33
N ASN A 175 18.07 13.96 -8.45
CA ASN A 175 17.41 13.56 -9.69
C ASN A 175 15.95 14.07 -9.76
N MET A 176 15.49 14.84 -8.75
CA MET A 176 14.15 15.40 -8.76
C MET A 176 14.09 16.58 -9.73
N ASP A 177 13.10 16.56 -10.62
CA ASP A 177 12.74 17.71 -11.43
C ASP A 177 11.96 18.73 -10.58
N ALA A 178 12.62 19.81 -10.17
CA ALA A 178 12.03 20.83 -9.33
C ALA A 178 10.77 21.49 -9.93
N PRO A 179 10.70 21.81 -11.24
CA PRO A 179 9.47 22.30 -11.87
C PRO A 179 8.30 21.32 -11.75
N SER A 180 8.50 20.03 -12.04
CA SER A 180 7.48 19.00 -11.92
C SER A 180 7.04 18.82 -10.46
N LEU A 181 7.98 18.85 -9.52
CA LEU A 181 7.65 18.77 -8.08
C LEU A 181 6.79 19.94 -7.63
N LEU A 182 7.14 21.17 -8.04
CA LEU A 182 6.36 22.37 -7.75
C LEU A 182 4.96 22.31 -8.36
N LEU A 183 4.82 21.77 -9.57
CA LEU A 183 3.53 21.57 -10.22
C LEU A 183 2.66 20.59 -9.40
N VAL A 184 3.22 19.46 -9.00
CA VAL A 184 2.51 18.46 -8.17
C VAL A 184 2.06 19.08 -6.85
N LEU A 185 2.94 19.81 -6.16
CA LEU A 185 2.60 20.48 -4.89
C LEU A 185 1.49 21.52 -5.06
N LYS A 186 1.56 22.35 -6.11
CA LYS A 186 0.50 23.34 -6.41
C LYS A 186 -0.83 22.66 -6.72
N THR A 187 -0.81 21.60 -7.51
CA THR A 187 -2.02 20.82 -7.84
C THR A 187 -2.61 20.17 -6.59
N ALA A 188 -1.77 19.63 -5.70
CA ALA A 188 -2.21 19.04 -4.44
C ALA A 188 -2.85 20.09 -3.51
N LEU A 189 -2.32 21.31 -3.44
CA LEU A 189 -2.92 22.40 -2.67
C LEU A 189 -4.30 22.78 -3.23
N ILE A 190 -4.41 22.95 -4.54
CA ILE A 190 -5.70 23.26 -5.20
C ILE A 190 -6.73 22.15 -4.94
N ALA A 191 -6.31 20.88 -5.06
CA ALA A 191 -7.18 19.73 -4.79
C ALA A 191 -7.61 19.69 -3.31
N ASN A 192 -6.71 20.01 -2.38
CA ASN A 192 -7.04 20.09 -0.96
C ASN A 192 -8.04 21.21 -0.67
N ASP A 193 -7.86 22.39 -1.24
CA ASP A 193 -8.77 23.52 -1.05
C ASP A 193 -10.17 23.19 -1.59
N ALA A 194 -10.25 22.59 -2.79
CA ALA A 194 -11.50 22.10 -3.36
C ALA A 194 -12.18 21.05 -2.48
N LEU A 195 -11.39 20.12 -1.90
CA LEU A 195 -11.89 19.13 -0.96
C LEU A 195 -12.46 19.76 0.31
N GLN A 196 -11.78 20.76 0.87
CA GLN A 196 -12.26 21.48 2.06
C GLN A 196 -13.57 22.20 1.77
N GLU A 197 -13.70 22.85 0.62
CA GLU A 197 -14.94 23.49 0.19
C GLU A 197 -16.08 22.50 -0.01
N TYR A 198 -15.78 21.34 -0.63
CA TYR A 198 -16.75 20.25 -0.79
C TYR A 198 -17.24 19.74 0.57
N LEU A 199 -16.32 19.47 1.51
CA LEU A 199 -16.66 18.97 2.83
C LEU A 199 -17.50 19.98 3.63
N ALA A 200 -17.18 21.27 3.54
CA ALA A 200 -17.94 22.34 4.17
C ALA A 200 -19.37 22.43 3.60
N ALA A 201 -19.52 22.36 2.28
CA ALA A 201 -20.83 22.36 1.62
C ALA A 201 -21.64 21.11 1.98
N LYS A 202 -21.00 19.95 2.06
CA LYS A 202 -21.61 18.69 2.49
C LYS A 202 -22.10 18.77 3.93
N GLU A 203 -21.30 19.28 4.84
CA GLU A 203 -21.69 19.44 6.25
C GLU A 203 -22.86 20.45 6.39
N LYS A 204 -22.80 21.54 5.66
CA LYS A 204 -23.88 22.51 5.62
C LYS A 204 -25.21 21.89 5.15
N PHE A 205 -25.17 21.13 4.04
CA PHE A 205 -26.34 20.39 3.56
C PHE A 205 -26.88 19.41 4.61
N HIS A 206 -26.01 18.66 5.29
CA HIS A 206 -26.44 17.72 6.33
C HIS A 206 -27.13 18.41 7.52
N ARG A 207 -26.75 19.64 7.84
CA ARG A 207 -27.39 20.40 8.91
C ARG A 207 -28.73 21.04 8.49
N THR A 208 -28.80 21.58 7.30
CA THR A 208 -29.96 22.37 6.84
C THR A 208 -30.99 21.53 6.11
N GLN A 209 -30.58 20.45 5.45
CA GLN A 209 -31.41 19.63 4.54
C GLN A 209 -32.13 20.47 3.45
N SER A 210 -31.56 21.63 3.15
CA SER A 210 -32.13 22.58 2.16
C SER A 210 -31.78 22.15 0.74
N ASP A 211 -32.73 22.28 -0.20
CA ASP A 211 -32.48 21.99 -1.61
C ASP A 211 -31.41 22.90 -2.22
N THR A 212 -31.32 24.17 -1.78
CA THR A 212 -30.29 25.10 -2.21
C THR A 212 -28.88 24.58 -1.80
N ASP A 213 -28.72 24.17 -0.54
CA ASP A 213 -27.46 23.67 -0.03
C ASP A 213 -27.10 22.30 -0.68
N ARG A 214 -28.13 21.53 -1.03
CA ARG A 214 -27.93 20.28 -1.82
C ARG A 214 -27.34 20.56 -3.20
N GLN A 215 -27.85 21.59 -3.89
CA GLN A 215 -27.30 21.96 -5.19
C GLN A 215 -25.88 22.52 -5.08
N GLU A 216 -25.58 23.30 -4.05
CA GLU A 216 -24.22 23.78 -3.77
C GLU A 216 -23.26 22.61 -3.56
N TYR A 217 -23.65 21.61 -2.76
CA TYR A 217 -22.89 20.40 -2.51
C TYR A 217 -22.64 19.60 -3.79
N LEU A 218 -23.68 19.38 -4.62
CA LEU A 218 -23.56 18.62 -5.87
C LEU A 218 -22.68 19.32 -6.91
N ASN A 219 -22.68 20.66 -6.93
CA ASN A 219 -21.83 21.42 -7.86
C ASN A 219 -20.34 21.40 -7.48
N LYS A 220 -20.00 21.04 -6.24
CA LYS A 220 -18.62 20.94 -5.76
C LYS A 220 -18.09 19.50 -5.77
N TYR A 221 -18.92 18.50 -6.07
CA TYR A 221 -18.53 17.10 -6.23
C TYR A 221 -17.88 16.88 -7.59
#